data_6720af9160f5209c6854955a5ccc197c
#
_entry.id   6720af9160f5209c6854955a5ccc197c
#
_cell.length_a   1.000
_cell.length_b   1.000
_cell.length_c   1.000
_cell.angle_alpha   90.00
_cell.angle_beta   90.00
_cell.angle_gamma   90.00
#
_symmetry.space_group_name_H-M   'P 1'
#
loop_
_entity.id
_entity.type
_entity.pdbx_description
1 polymer ?
#
loop_
_entity_poly.entity_id
_entity_poly.type
_entity_poly.pdbx_seq_one_letter_code
_entity_poly.pdbx_strand_id
1 'polypeptide(L)'
;MKKLLPIFSILLLMSSMALAQKAEIFYFKADLGCCRERACNALENDVKSIIESHFSERDVQFVTVKISDEANKELVEKHNAKSQTVVITAKKRRSEKTVDVSDIVRAYSRNQDKAELEKELIAKINDIL
;
A
#
# COMPACT_ATOMS: atom_id res chain seq x y z
N MET A 1 -2.51 62.55 15.48
CA MET A 1 -3.43 61.43 15.50
C MET A 1 -2.83 60.30 14.68
N LYS A 2 -2.26 59.34 15.33
CA LYS A 2 -1.68 58.18 14.64
C LYS A 2 -2.74 57.11 14.55
N LYS A 3 -3.22 56.88 13.34
CA LYS A 3 -4.11 55.76 13.07
C LYS A 3 -3.24 54.50 13.00
N LEU A 4 -3.26 53.71 14.05
CA LEU A 4 -2.74 52.37 14.06
C LEU A 4 -3.72 51.48 13.27
N LEU A 5 -3.35 51.15 12.06
CA LEU A 5 -3.97 50.09 11.32
C LEU A 5 -3.55 48.76 11.95
N PRO A 6 -4.48 47.95 12.44
CA PRO A 6 -4.13 46.60 12.81
C PRO A 6 -3.88 45.85 11.51
N ILE A 7 -2.64 45.52 11.28
CA ILE A 7 -2.27 44.52 10.28
C ILE A 7 -2.88 43.20 10.80
N PHE A 8 -4.07 42.92 10.33
CA PHE A 8 -4.70 41.64 10.51
C PHE A 8 -3.91 40.67 9.65
N SER A 9 -2.85 40.15 10.25
CA SER A 9 -2.09 39.06 9.69
C SER A 9 -3.03 37.85 9.67
N ILE A 10 -3.73 37.68 8.57
CA ILE A 10 -4.42 36.47 8.25
C ILE A 10 -3.32 35.42 8.04
N LEU A 11 -2.95 34.82 9.14
CA LEU A 11 -2.19 33.57 9.11
C LEU A 11 -3.13 32.54 8.53
N LEU A 12 -3.07 32.42 7.20
CA LEU A 12 -3.71 31.35 6.46
C LEU A 12 -3.03 30.06 6.92
N LEU A 13 -3.53 29.51 8.00
CA LEU A 13 -3.27 28.14 8.37
C LEU A 13 -3.76 27.28 7.21
N MET A 14 -2.88 27.09 6.26
CA MET A 14 -2.95 25.96 5.36
C MET A 14 -2.88 24.73 6.24
N SER A 15 -4.01 24.38 6.83
CA SER A 15 -4.24 23.02 7.28
C SER A 15 -4.15 22.17 6.03
N SER A 16 -2.93 21.77 5.69
CA SER A 16 -2.75 20.62 4.84
C SER A 16 -3.42 19.48 5.60
N MET A 17 -4.68 19.26 5.32
CA MET A 17 -5.32 18.02 5.62
C MET A 17 -4.55 16.99 4.81
N ALA A 18 -3.47 16.48 5.39
CA ALA A 18 -2.91 15.22 4.99
C ALA A 18 -4.06 14.23 5.20
N LEU A 19 -4.79 13.95 4.12
CA LEU A 19 -5.78 12.91 4.09
C LEU A 19 -5.02 11.63 4.36
N ALA A 20 -5.02 11.19 5.61
CA ALA A 20 -4.38 9.96 6.01
C ALA A 20 -4.99 8.84 5.17
N GLN A 21 -4.15 8.14 4.42
CA GLN A 21 -4.55 6.96 3.68
C GLN A 21 -5.17 5.96 4.66
N LYS A 22 -6.29 5.37 4.28
CA LYS A 22 -7.00 4.42 5.14
C LYS A 22 -6.27 3.09 5.23
N ALA A 23 -5.64 2.66 4.13
CA ALA A 23 -4.85 1.44 4.07
C ALA A 23 -3.65 1.57 3.14
N GLU A 24 -2.62 0.78 3.42
CA GLU A 24 -1.45 0.60 2.57
C GLU A 24 -1.29 -0.88 2.25
N ILE A 25 -0.92 -1.18 1.02
CA ILE A 25 -0.60 -2.54 0.58
C ILE A 25 0.86 -2.58 0.24
N PHE A 26 1.62 -3.38 0.98
CA PHE A 26 3.03 -3.60 0.76
C PHE A 26 3.25 -4.86 -0.06
N TYR A 27 3.81 -4.70 -1.22
CA TYR A 27 4.27 -5.80 -2.07
C TYR A 27 5.78 -5.94 -1.95
N PHE A 28 6.24 -6.99 -1.28
CA PHE A 28 7.66 -7.24 -1.07
C PHE A 28 8.27 -7.99 -2.24
N LYS A 29 9.35 -7.45 -2.76
CA LYS A 29 10.00 -7.90 -3.99
C LYS A 29 11.47 -8.15 -3.75
N ALA A 30 11.94 -9.34 -4.13
CA ALA A 30 13.37 -9.66 -4.18
C ALA A 30 13.94 -9.39 -5.57
N ASP A 31 15.24 -9.12 -5.65
CA ASP A 31 15.95 -9.08 -6.90
C ASP A 31 16.15 -10.52 -7.41
N LEU A 32 15.49 -10.85 -8.51
CA LEU A 32 15.51 -12.18 -9.11
C LEU A 32 16.14 -12.11 -10.50
N GLY A 33 16.70 -13.24 -10.96
CA GLY A 33 17.23 -13.32 -12.34
C GLY A 33 16.15 -13.15 -13.41
N CYS A 34 16.55 -12.75 -14.61
CA CYS A 34 15.74 -12.24 -15.73
C CYS A 34 14.34 -12.87 -15.94
N CYS A 35 14.22 -14.19 -15.97
CA CYS A 35 12.93 -14.85 -16.26
C CYS A 35 11.98 -14.80 -15.08
N ARG A 36 12.50 -14.95 -13.86
CA ARG A 36 11.74 -14.86 -12.63
C ARG A 36 11.31 -13.41 -12.35
N GLU A 37 12.15 -12.45 -12.70
CA GLU A 37 11.84 -11.04 -12.56
C GLU A 37 10.65 -10.63 -13.42
N ARG A 38 10.56 -11.11 -14.67
CA ARG A 38 9.40 -10.85 -15.53
C ARG A 38 8.10 -11.37 -14.94
N ALA A 39 8.12 -12.61 -14.45
CA ALA A 39 6.95 -13.22 -13.82
C ALA A 39 6.53 -12.46 -12.55
N CYS A 40 7.49 -12.05 -11.72
CA CYS A 40 7.25 -11.24 -10.54
C CYS A 40 6.71 -9.86 -10.88
N ASN A 41 7.23 -9.22 -11.92
CA ASN A 41 6.75 -7.91 -12.37
C ASN A 41 5.33 -7.99 -12.94
N ALA A 42 5.02 -9.05 -13.70
CA ALA A 42 3.67 -9.29 -14.21
C ALA A 42 2.66 -9.48 -13.07
N LEU A 43 3.02 -10.29 -12.06
CA LEU A 43 2.22 -10.53 -10.88
C LEU A 43 1.99 -9.23 -10.08
N GLU A 44 3.04 -8.46 -9.85
CA GLU A 44 2.97 -7.16 -9.19
C GLU A 44 2.04 -6.20 -9.92
N ASN A 45 2.18 -6.11 -11.25
CA ASN A 45 1.34 -5.25 -12.08
C ASN A 45 -0.14 -5.65 -12.04
N ASP A 46 -0.43 -6.95 -12.03
CA ASP A 46 -1.80 -7.45 -11.92
C ASP A 46 -2.43 -7.08 -10.57
N VAL A 47 -1.72 -7.30 -9.48
CA VAL A 47 -2.17 -6.92 -8.13
C VAL A 47 -2.37 -5.41 -8.03
N LYS A 48 -1.40 -4.64 -8.47
CA LYS A 48 -1.46 -3.17 -8.49
C LYS A 48 -2.64 -2.66 -9.31
N SER A 49 -2.84 -3.19 -10.49
CA SER A 49 -3.94 -2.81 -11.40
C SER A 49 -5.31 -3.06 -10.79
N ILE A 50 -5.49 -4.19 -10.11
CA ILE A 50 -6.73 -4.51 -9.40
C ILE A 50 -7.01 -3.47 -8.32
N ILE A 51 -6.02 -3.17 -7.50
CA ILE A 51 -6.16 -2.24 -6.39
C ILE A 51 -6.48 -0.82 -6.89
N GLU A 52 -5.73 -0.33 -7.86
CA GLU A 52 -5.91 1.00 -8.43
C GLU A 52 -7.22 1.15 -9.20
N SER A 53 -7.79 0.05 -9.72
CA SER A 53 -9.08 0.06 -10.41
C SER A 53 -10.27 0.16 -9.44
N HIS A 54 -10.14 -0.32 -8.22
CA HIS A 54 -11.23 -0.41 -7.25
C HIS A 54 -11.15 0.61 -6.13
N PHE A 55 -9.97 1.14 -5.85
CA PHE A 55 -9.76 2.07 -4.76
C PHE A 55 -9.01 3.32 -5.25
N SER A 56 -9.38 4.48 -4.70
CA SER A 56 -8.60 5.69 -4.92
C SER A 56 -7.29 5.65 -4.12
N GLU A 57 -6.25 6.35 -4.60
CA GLU A 57 -4.98 6.49 -3.87
C GLU A 57 -5.14 7.14 -2.49
N ARG A 58 -6.23 7.87 -2.28
CA ARG A 58 -6.58 8.45 -0.98
C ARG A 58 -7.03 7.41 0.03
N ASP A 59 -7.64 6.34 -0.43
CA ASP A 59 -8.17 5.28 0.42
C ASP A 59 -7.17 4.14 0.58
N VAL A 60 -6.56 3.71 -0.51
CA VAL A 60 -5.63 2.58 -0.53
C VAL A 60 -4.42 2.91 -1.39
N GLN A 61 -3.24 2.83 -0.80
CA GLN A 61 -1.98 3.01 -1.52
C GLN A 61 -1.27 1.68 -1.73
N PHE A 62 -0.84 1.43 -2.97
CA PHE A 62 0.02 0.31 -3.30
C PHE A 62 1.49 0.74 -3.23
N VAL A 63 2.29 0.02 -2.46
CA VAL A 63 3.71 0.30 -2.26
C VAL A 63 4.54 -0.92 -2.56
N THR A 64 5.44 -0.80 -3.52
CA THR A 64 6.45 -1.83 -3.79
C THR A 64 7.63 -1.66 -2.84
N VAL A 65 7.99 -2.73 -2.13
CA VAL A 65 9.09 -2.75 -1.17
C VAL A 65 10.17 -3.70 -1.65
N LYS A 66 11.33 -3.18 -1.99
CA LYS A 66 12.50 -3.98 -2.34
C LYS A 66 13.14 -4.51 -1.06
N ILE A 67 13.23 -5.83 -0.94
CA ILE A 67 13.80 -6.51 0.24
C ILE A 67 15.29 -6.23 0.39
N SER A 68 16.00 -6.09 -0.71
CA SER A 68 17.45 -5.83 -0.75
C SER A 68 17.83 -4.40 -0.37
N ASP A 69 16.87 -3.48 -0.33
CA ASP A 69 17.12 -2.09 0.02
C ASP A 69 17.22 -1.93 1.54
N GLU A 70 18.36 -1.43 2.00
CA GLU A 70 18.66 -1.20 3.43
C GLU A 70 17.60 -0.28 4.08
N ALA A 71 17.08 0.69 3.35
CA ALA A 71 16.03 1.58 3.83
C ALA A 71 14.74 0.85 4.23
N ASN A 72 14.51 -0.34 3.68
CA ASN A 72 13.32 -1.16 3.92
C ASN A 72 13.52 -2.24 5.00
N LYS A 73 14.70 -2.32 5.59
CA LYS A 73 15.05 -3.39 6.54
C LYS A 73 14.05 -3.54 7.68
N GLU A 74 13.70 -2.44 8.33
CA GLU A 74 12.74 -2.47 9.45
C GLU A 74 11.37 -3.00 9.02
N LEU A 75 10.90 -2.58 7.84
CA LEU A 75 9.62 -3.00 7.30
C LEU A 75 9.64 -4.50 6.93
N VAL A 76 10.75 -4.96 6.35
CA VAL A 76 10.95 -6.38 6.02
C VAL A 76 10.95 -7.24 7.27
N GLU A 77 11.65 -6.82 8.32
CA GLU A 77 11.70 -7.53 9.60
C GLU A 77 10.35 -7.51 10.31
N LYS A 78 9.68 -6.37 10.35
CA LYS A 78 8.34 -6.21 10.96
C LYS A 78 7.33 -7.22 10.41
N HIS A 79 7.35 -7.44 9.10
CA HIS A 79 6.41 -8.34 8.43
C HIS A 79 6.98 -9.73 8.16
N ASN A 80 8.21 -10.01 8.60
CA ASN A 80 8.93 -11.24 8.25
C ASN A 80 8.84 -11.55 6.74
N ALA A 81 9.07 -10.52 5.94
CA ALA A 81 8.77 -10.52 4.54
C ALA A 81 9.78 -11.33 3.72
N LYS A 82 9.26 -12.05 2.75
CA LYS A 82 10.01 -12.78 1.74
C LYS A 82 9.58 -12.28 0.36
N SER A 83 10.23 -12.75 -0.69
CA SER A 83 9.78 -12.46 -2.05
C SER A 83 8.32 -12.85 -2.24
N GLN A 84 7.53 -11.95 -2.82
CA GLN A 84 6.08 -12.10 -3.04
C GLN A 84 5.24 -12.14 -1.75
N THR A 85 5.75 -11.66 -0.64
CA THR A 85 4.93 -11.34 0.53
C THR A 85 4.09 -10.12 0.22
N VAL A 86 2.79 -10.19 0.47
CA VAL A 86 1.86 -9.07 0.28
C VAL A 86 1.06 -8.87 1.56
N VAL A 87 1.14 -7.67 2.12
CA VAL A 87 0.53 -7.34 3.40
C VAL A 87 -0.31 -6.08 3.26
N ILE A 88 -1.52 -6.13 3.80
CA ILE A 88 -2.40 -4.97 3.91
C ILE A 88 -2.32 -4.44 5.33
N THR A 89 -2.02 -3.15 5.49
CA THR A 89 -2.04 -2.48 6.79
C THR A 89 -3.04 -1.34 6.77
N ALA A 90 -3.84 -1.23 7.82
CA ALA A 90 -4.75 -0.12 8.02
C ALA A 90 -4.55 0.49 9.40
N LYS A 91 -4.38 1.80 9.44
CA LYS A 91 -4.27 2.56 10.69
C LYS A 91 -5.64 3.11 11.04
N LYS A 92 -6.18 2.69 12.20
CA LYS A 92 -7.41 3.25 12.76
C LYS A 92 -7.09 3.90 14.11
N ARG A 93 -7.14 5.22 14.18
CA ARG A 93 -6.89 6.02 15.40
C ARG A 93 -5.62 5.61 16.16
N ARG A 94 -5.70 4.65 17.09
CA ARG A 94 -4.59 4.18 17.94
C ARG A 94 -4.16 2.76 17.67
N SER A 95 -4.82 2.07 16.73
CA SER A 95 -4.52 0.69 16.39
C SER A 95 -4.15 0.53 14.93
N GLU A 96 -3.26 -0.40 14.66
CA GLU A 96 -2.88 -0.83 13.33
C GLU A 96 -3.38 -2.26 13.13
N LYS A 97 -4.13 -2.48 12.07
CA LYS A 97 -4.52 -3.83 11.64
C LYS A 97 -3.65 -4.25 10.47
N THR A 98 -3.18 -5.47 10.50
CA THR A 98 -2.36 -6.05 9.44
C THR A 98 -2.94 -7.40 9.03
N VAL A 99 -3.07 -7.58 7.71
CA VAL A 99 -3.53 -8.84 7.11
C VAL A 99 -2.54 -9.26 6.04
N ASP A 100 -2.03 -10.48 6.14
CA ASP A 100 -1.18 -11.11 5.13
C ASP A 100 -2.08 -11.76 4.05
N VAL A 101 -1.95 -11.31 2.82
CA VAL A 101 -2.69 -11.81 1.66
C VAL A 101 -1.78 -12.56 0.68
N SER A 102 -0.58 -12.93 1.10
CA SER A 102 0.40 -13.62 0.27
C SER A 102 -0.14 -14.91 -0.33
N ASP A 103 -0.97 -15.64 0.42
CA ASP A 103 -1.56 -16.90 -0.06
C ASP A 103 -2.51 -16.70 -1.22
N ILE A 104 -3.29 -15.61 -1.21
CA ILE A 104 -4.18 -15.22 -2.31
C ILE A 104 -3.35 -14.94 -3.57
N VAL A 105 -2.28 -14.18 -3.43
CA VAL A 105 -1.39 -13.83 -4.54
C VAL A 105 -0.64 -15.07 -5.08
N ARG A 106 -0.18 -15.96 -4.21
CA ARG A 106 0.44 -17.22 -4.60
C ARG A 106 -0.52 -18.17 -5.30
N ALA A 107 -1.78 -18.24 -4.86
CA ALA A 107 -2.81 -19.02 -5.55
C ALA A 107 -2.98 -18.53 -6.98
N TYR A 108 -3.09 -17.22 -7.18
CA TYR A 108 -3.16 -16.63 -8.51
C TYR A 108 -1.93 -16.95 -9.37
N SER A 109 -0.74 -16.91 -8.81
CA SER A 109 0.47 -17.26 -9.57
C SER A 109 0.46 -18.70 -10.11
N ARG A 110 -0.29 -19.59 -9.47
CA ARG A 110 -0.44 -21.00 -9.87
C ARG A 110 -1.62 -21.25 -10.82
N ASN A 111 -2.78 -20.66 -10.53
CA ASN A 111 -4.01 -20.94 -11.26
C ASN A 111 -4.35 -19.92 -12.34
N GLN A 112 -3.74 -18.72 -12.31
CA GLN A 112 -3.99 -17.62 -13.24
C GLN A 112 -5.47 -17.16 -13.27
N ASP A 113 -6.21 -17.42 -12.21
CA ASP A 113 -7.59 -16.98 -12.07
C ASP A 113 -7.65 -15.54 -11.53
N LYS A 114 -7.64 -14.58 -12.46
CA LYS A 114 -7.66 -13.17 -12.15
C LYS A 114 -8.97 -12.72 -11.48
N ALA A 115 -10.08 -13.32 -11.84
CA ALA A 115 -11.38 -12.98 -11.25
C ALA A 115 -11.45 -13.38 -9.77
N GLU A 116 -10.89 -14.53 -9.42
CA GLU A 116 -10.79 -14.98 -8.02
C GLU A 116 -9.83 -14.09 -7.23
N LEU A 117 -8.65 -13.78 -7.77
CA LEU A 117 -7.70 -12.84 -7.17
C LEU A 117 -8.37 -11.52 -6.84
N GLU A 118 -9.04 -10.93 -7.81
CA GLU A 118 -9.75 -9.66 -7.66
C GLU A 118 -10.80 -9.72 -6.56
N LYS A 119 -11.66 -10.72 -6.58
CA LYS A 119 -12.72 -10.93 -5.60
C LYS A 119 -12.16 -11.06 -4.17
N GLU A 120 -11.18 -11.91 -3.97
CA GLU A 120 -10.61 -12.17 -2.64
C GLU A 120 -9.81 -10.99 -2.12
N LEU A 121 -9.03 -10.34 -2.99
CA LEU A 121 -8.22 -9.19 -2.62
C LEU A 121 -9.08 -8.00 -2.20
N ILE A 122 -10.13 -7.70 -2.97
CA ILE A 122 -11.07 -6.63 -2.65
C ILE A 122 -11.82 -6.92 -1.34
N ALA A 123 -12.24 -8.16 -1.13
CA ALA A 123 -12.90 -8.56 0.12
C ALA A 123 -12.00 -8.32 1.33
N LYS A 124 -10.72 -8.69 1.25
CA LYS A 124 -9.75 -8.47 2.33
C LYS A 124 -9.47 -7.01 2.61
N ILE A 125 -9.38 -6.20 1.56
CA ILE A 125 -9.19 -4.75 1.72
C ILE A 125 -10.42 -4.12 2.38
N ASN A 126 -11.62 -4.46 1.93
CA ASN A 126 -12.86 -3.94 2.52
C ASN A 126 -13.04 -4.35 3.98
N ASP A 127 -12.63 -5.55 4.35
CA ASP A 127 -12.70 -6.03 5.73
C ASP A 127 -11.80 -5.23 6.69
N ILE A 128 -10.70 -4.70 6.18
CA ILE A 128 -9.73 -3.96 7.00
C ILE A 128 -10.00 -2.44 7.02
N LEU A 129 -10.71 -1.92 6.03
CA LEU A 129 -11.10 -0.51 6.00
C LEU A 129 -12.22 -0.23 7.01
#